data_fa95b27841f0c6675a1f955756fe1136
#
_entry.id   fa95b27841f0c6675a1f955756fe1136
#
_cell.length_a   1.000
_cell.length_b   1.000
_cell.length_c   1.000
_cell.angle_alpha   90.00
_cell.angle_beta   90.00
_cell.angle_gamma   90.00
#
_symmetry.space_group_name_H-M   'P 1'
#
loop_
_entity.id
_entity.type
_entity.pdbx_description
1 polymer ?
#
loop_
_entity_poly.entity_id
_entity_poly.type
_entity_poly.pdbx_seq_one_letter_code
_entity_poly.pdbx_strand_id
1 'polypeptide(L)'
;MAKKRPLILVTNDDGITAPGIRALIQIMNKIGDVVVVAPDRPQSGMGHAITVDNVLHCNPITIDDGPQIEYSCSGTPADCVKMAINEILNRKPDLCVSGINHGANSSINVIYSGTMSAAVEAGIEGVPSIGFSLLDFNYQADFKQGIEFVKRITLSALKNGIPEATVLNVNIPRLKEEDIKGIKICRQANGYWREDFDKRKSPFGKEYYWLSGEFVNKDKGEDTDIWALENGFVSIVPVQFDLTAHHMIQKLNSWEL
;
A
#
# COMPACT_ATOMS: atom_id res chain seq x y z
N MET A 1 8.30 31.00 15.38
CA MET A 1 8.67 30.43 14.10
C MET A 1 7.46 29.65 13.58
N ALA A 2 6.99 29.88 12.35
CA ALA A 2 5.91 29.08 11.77
C ALA A 2 6.38 27.63 11.70
N LYS A 3 5.55 26.69 12.17
CA LYS A 3 5.85 25.25 12.13
C LYS A 3 5.97 24.84 10.67
N LYS A 4 7.14 24.35 10.25
CA LYS A 4 7.38 23.89 8.87
C LYS A 4 6.37 22.81 8.54
N ARG A 5 5.70 22.93 7.39
CA ARG A 5 4.76 21.88 6.93
C ARG A 5 5.52 20.58 6.68
N PRO A 6 4.98 19.39 7.03
CA PRO A 6 5.63 18.13 6.73
C PRO A 6 5.70 17.92 5.22
N LEU A 7 6.79 17.34 4.72
CA LEU A 7 6.93 16.87 3.36
C LEU A 7 6.39 15.46 3.27
N ILE A 8 5.39 15.25 2.41
CA ILE A 8 4.70 13.97 2.25
C ILE A 8 4.94 13.45 0.83
N LEU A 9 5.55 12.27 0.74
CA LEU A 9 5.63 11.50 -0.50
C LEU A 9 4.33 10.72 -0.70
N VAL A 10 3.71 10.84 -1.87
CA VAL A 10 2.49 10.10 -2.24
C VAL A 10 2.79 9.22 -3.45
N THR A 11 2.40 7.95 -3.39
CA THR A 11 2.55 6.97 -4.46
C THR A 11 1.38 5.97 -4.47
N ASN A 12 1.36 5.03 -5.40
CA ASN A 12 0.40 3.90 -5.47
C ASN A 12 0.89 2.82 -6.45
N ASP A 13 0.08 1.79 -6.68
CA ASP A 13 0.27 0.78 -7.71
C ASP A 13 -0.81 0.77 -8.81
N ASP A 14 -1.92 1.48 -8.60
CA ASP A 14 -3.00 1.60 -9.61
C ASP A 14 -2.66 2.58 -10.74
N GLY A 15 -1.55 3.33 -10.61
CA GLY A 15 -1.11 4.34 -11.56
C GLY A 15 -1.49 5.77 -11.15
N ILE A 16 -0.72 6.75 -11.63
CA ILE A 16 -0.80 8.15 -11.20
C ILE A 16 -2.16 8.82 -11.47
N THR A 17 -2.91 8.34 -12.46
CA THR A 17 -4.24 8.86 -12.81
C THR A 17 -5.39 8.17 -12.07
N ALA A 18 -5.10 7.12 -11.28
CA ALA A 18 -6.12 6.35 -10.59
C ALA A 18 -6.91 7.19 -9.58
N PRO A 19 -8.23 6.97 -9.42
CA PRO A 19 -9.07 7.79 -8.54
C PRO A 19 -8.64 7.71 -7.08
N GLY A 20 -8.10 6.58 -6.63
CA GLY A 20 -7.63 6.40 -5.24
C GLY A 20 -6.47 7.30 -4.87
N ILE A 21 -5.42 7.40 -5.71
CA ILE A 21 -4.30 8.31 -5.45
C ILE A 21 -4.75 9.78 -5.55
N ARG A 22 -5.66 10.11 -6.48
CA ARG A 22 -6.20 11.49 -6.58
C ARG A 22 -6.92 11.88 -5.31
N ALA A 23 -7.75 11.00 -4.72
CA ALA A 23 -8.37 11.23 -3.43
C ALA A 23 -7.33 11.39 -2.30
N LEU A 24 -6.30 10.55 -2.28
CA LEU A 24 -5.23 10.62 -1.28
C LEU A 24 -4.47 11.94 -1.35
N ILE A 25 -4.10 12.42 -2.55
CA ILE A 25 -3.41 13.70 -2.77
C ILE A 25 -4.22 14.86 -2.21
N GLN A 26 -5.53 14.89 -2.45
CA GLN A 26 -6.41 15.95 -1.94
C GLN A 26 -6.42 16.04 -0.41
N ILE A 27 -6.29 14.88 0.27
CA ILE A 27 -6.19 14.84 1.73
C ILE A 27 -4.82 15.33 2.18
N MET A 28 -3.75 14.84 1.54
CA MET A 28 -2.38 15.15 1.94
C MET A 28 -2.05 16.63 1.72
N ASN A 29 -2.57 17.27 0.68
CA ASN A 29 -2.42 18.71 0.43
C ASN A 29 -2.95 19.57 1.59
N LYS A 30 -3.94 19.10 2.34
CA LYS A 30 -4.45 19.80 3.54
C LYS A 30 -3.53 19.64 4.75
N ILE A 31 -2.63 18.66 4.73
CA ILE A 31 -1.77 18.28 5.86
C ILE A 31 -0.35 18.82 5.68
N GLY A 32 0.24 18.64 4.49
CA GLY A 32 1.64 18.93 4.24
C GLY A 32 1.95 19.43 2.84
N ASP A 33 3.24 19.59 2.55
CA ASP A 33 3.77 19.82 1.21
C ASP A 33 3.88 18.47 0.52
N VAL A 34 3.25 18.31 -0.65
CA VAL A 34 3.07 17.01 -1.30
C VAL A 34 3.93 16.89 -2.54
N VAL A 35 4.68 15.81 -2.62
CA VAL A 35 5.32 15.35 -3.86
C VAL A 35 4.76 13.97 -4.21
N VAL A 36 4.32 13.82 -5.45
CA VAL A 36 3.75 12.58 -5.98
C VAL A 36 4.76 11.97 -6.94
N VAL A 37 5.12 10.71 -6.72
CA VAL A 37 5.88 9.91 -7.69
C VAL A 37 5.18 8.57 -7.79
N ALA A 38 4.55 8.30 -8.93
CA ALA A 38 3.71 7.12 -9.08
C ALA A 38 3.85 6.50 -10.49
N PRO A 39 3.53 5.21 -10.65
CA PRO A 39 3.61 4.52 -11.93
C PRO A 39 2.73 5.17 -13.00
N ASP A 40 3.23 5.19 -14.25
CA ASP A 40 2.50 5.67 -15.44
C ASP A 40 1.31 4.77 -15.83
N ARG A 41 1.28 3.54 -15.30
CA ARG A 41 0.27 2.50 -15.59
C ARG A 41 0.08 1.59 -14.37
N PRO A 42 -1.03 0.83 -14.29
CA PRO A 42 -1.26 -0.12 -13.20
C PRO A 42 -0.14 -1.17 -13.09
N GLN A 43 0.25 -1.46 -11.84
CA GLN A 43 1.30 -2.41 -11.44
C GLN A 43 0.75 -3.42 -10.40
N SER A 44 -0.56 -3.70 -10.44
CA SER A 44 -1.22 -4.59 -9.47
C SER A 44 -0.61 -6.00 -9.50
N GLY A 45 -0.43 -6.61 -8.33
CA GLY A 45 0.09 -7.97 -8.20
C GLY A 45 1.59 -8.13 -8.43
N MET A 46 2.34 -7.04 -8.60
CA MET A 46 3.79 -7.09 -8.83
C MET A 46 4.60 -7.36 -7.55
N GLY A 47 3.95 -7.33 -6.37
CA GLY A 47 4.67 -7.47 -5.10
C GLY A 47 5.77 -6.42 -4.96
N HIS A 48 6.90 -6.78 -4.35
CA HIS A 48 8.04 -5.89 -4.15
C HIS A 48 9.08 -6.02 -5.28
N ALA A 49 8.62 -5.98 -6.54
CA ALA A 49 9.51 -6.01 -7.70
C ALA A 49 10.22 -4.66 -7.88
N ILE A 50 11.48 -4.72 -8.35
CA ILE A 50 12.28 -3.55 -8.74
C ILE A 50 12.78 -3.72 -10.18
N THR A 51 13.02 -2.62 -10.87
CA THR A 51 13.54 -2.61 -12.24
C THR A 51 15.07 -2.56 -12.22
N VAL A 52 15.73 -3.64 -12.68
CA VAL A 52 17.18 -3.75 -12.70
C VAL A 52 17.75 -3.67 -14.13
N ASP A 53 17.11 -4.35 -15.09
CA ASP A 53 17.65 -4.53 -16.44
C ASP A 53 17.08 -3.54 -17.48
N ASN A 54 16.23 -2.61 -17.07
CA ASN A 54 15.64 -1.60 -17.93
C ASN A 54 15.86 -0.19 -17.38
N VAL A 55 15.79 0.81 -18.26
CA VAL A 55 15.86 2.21 -17.87
C VAL A 55 14.54 2.67 -17.25
N LEU A 56 14.64 3.53 -16.24
CA LEU A 56 13.50 4.22 -15.63
C LEU A 56 13.35 5.60 -16.25
N HIS A 57 12.13 5.93 -16.64
CA HIS A 57 11.73 7.27 -17.06
C HIS A 57 10.82 7.85 -15.98
N CYS A 58 11.19 9.00 -15.43
CA CYS A 58 10.41 9.71 -14.43
C CYS A 58 10.30 11.18 -14.87
N ASN A 59 9.11 11.59 -15.29
CA ASN A 59 8.88 12.89 -15.92
C ASN A 59 7.87 13.72 -15.09
N PRO A 60 8.09 15.04 -14.97
CA PRO A 60 7.10 15.94 -14.41
C PRO A 60 5.79 15.85 -15.20
N ILE A 61 4.67 15.87 -14.47
CA ILE A 61 3.33 15.88 -15.07
C ILE A 61 2.40 16.75 -14.20
N THR A 62 1.37 17.29 -14.82
CA THR A 62 0.27 17.97 -14.12
C THR A 62 -1.03 17.30 -14.54
N ILE A 63 -1.75 16.76 -13.54
CA ILE A 63 -3.02 16.06 -13.78
C ILE A 63 -4.17 16.91 -13.24
N ASP A 64 -4.08 17.33 -11.98
CA ASP A 64 -5.09 18.18 -11.34
C ASP A 64 -4.49 19.51 -10.90
N ASP A 65 -5.31 20.54 -10.85
CA ASP A 65 -4.94 21.80 -10.22
C ASP A 65 -4.73 21.60 -8.70
N GLY A 66 -3.55 21.99 -8.20
CA GLY A 66 -3.22 21.86 -6.79
C GLY A 66 -1.79 22.28 -6.48
N PRO A 67 -1.42 22.34 -5.20
CA PRO A 67 -0.09 22.76 -4.78
C PRO A 67 0.96 21.64 -4.88
N GLN A 68 0.56 20.39 -5.15
CA GLN A 68 1.45 19.24 -5.25
C GLN A 68 2.35 19.31 -6.49
N ILE A 69 3.53 18.69 -6.38
CA ILE A 69 4.42 18.44 -7.52
C ILE A 69 4.27 16.97 -7.89
N GLU A 70 4.08 16.66 -9.17
CA GLU A 70 3.78 15.32 -9.64
C GLU A 70 4.80 14.82 -10.67
N TYR A 71 5.18 13.54 -10.55
CA TYR A 71 6.05 12.83 -11.47
C TYR A 71 5.43 11.48 -11.85
N SER A 72 5.36 11.21 -13.15
CA SER A 72 4.96 9.91 -13.72
C SER A 72 6.20 9.07 -13.98
N CYS A 73 6.27 7.85 -13.45
CA CYS A 73 7.41 6.95 -13.52
C CYS A 73 7.06 5.67 -14.29
N SER A 74 7.95 5.18 -15.14
CA SER A 74 7.74 3.92 -15.89
C SER A 74 7.99 2.66 -15.07
N GLY A 75 8.46 2.80 -13.83
CA GLY A 75 8.82 1.70 -12.94
C GLY A 75 7.69 1.17 -12.07
N THR A 76 8.06 0.27 -11.17
CA THR A 76 7.18 -0.28 -10.13
C THR A 76 6.90 0.74 -9.03
N PRO A 77 5.96 0.48 -8.11
CA PRO A 77 5.77 1.34 -6.94
C PRO A 77 7.03 1.49 -6.06
N ALA A 78 7.81 0.43 -5.89
CA ALA A 78 9.10 0.48 -5.19
C ALA A 78 10.12 1.38 -5.94
N ASP A 79 10.20 1.27 -7.27
CA ASP A 79 11.04 2.15 -8.09
C ASP A 79 10.65 3.62 -7.95
N CYS A 80 9.36 3.91 -7.89
CA CYS A 80 8.84 5.27 -7.69
C CYS A 80 9.34 5.87 -6.37
N VAL A 81 9.33 5.09 -5.29
CA VAL A 81 9.84 5.51 -3.99
C VAL A 81 11.35 5.74 -4.03
N LYS A 82 12.11 4.81 -4.64
CA LYS A 82 13.57 4.96 -4.82
C LYS A 82 13.91 6.23 -5.61
N MET A 83 13.24 6.45 -6.74
CA MET A 83 13.42 7.66 -7.56
C MET A 83 13.06 8.92 -6.78
N ALA A 84 11.97 8.89 -6.01
CA ALA A 84 11.56 10.03 -5.19
C ALA A 84 12.62 10.41 -4.17
N ILE A 85 13.12 9.45 -3.39
CA ILE A 85 14.01 9.69 -2.26
C ILE A 85 15.43 10.03 -2.71
N ASN A 86 15.93 9.36 -3.75
CA ASN A 86 17.35 9.46 -4.14
C ASN A 86 17.61 10.50 -5.22
N GLU A 87 16.61 10.85 -6.09
CA GLU A 87 16.83 11.72 -7.25
C GLU A 87 15.95 12.98 -7.25
N ILE A 88 14.70 12.91 -6.75
CA ILE A 88 13.74 14.00 -6.91
C ILE A 88 13.70 14.91 -5.70
N LEU A 89 13.69 14.33 -4.51
CA LEU A 89 13.56 15.07 -3.25
C LEU A 89 14.91 15.57 -2.74
N ASN A 90 14.96 16.84 -2.30
CA ASN A 90 16.17 17.44 -1.73
C ASN A 90 16.40 17.02 -0.26
N ARG A 91 15.46 16.32 0.35
CA ARG A 91 15.54 15.77 1.71
C ARG A 91 14.59 14.57 1.83
N LYS A 92 14.81 13.71 2.81
CA LYS A 92 13.85 12.64 3.13
C LYS A 92 12.48 13.23 3.48
N PRO A 93 11.39 12.64 2.99
CA PRO A 93 10.05 13.02 3.39
C PRO A 93 9.81 12.69 4.87
N ASP A 94 8.91 13.43 5.50
CA ASP A 94 8.51 13.20 6.89
C ASP A 94 7.53 12.01 6.98
N LEU A 95 6.88 11.66 5.87
CA LEU A 95 5.98 10.52 5.74
C LEU A 95 5.86 10.12 4.26
N CYS A 96 5.79 8.81 3.99
CA CYS A 96 5.34 8.27 2.72
C CYS A 96 3.95 7.64 2.89
N VAL A 97 3.03 7.95 1.99
CA VAL A 97 1.71 7.31 1.92
C VAL A 97 1.49 6.70 0.54
N SER A 98 1.07 5.45 0.51
CA SER A 98 0.78 4.71 -0.72
C SER A 98 -0.70 4.34 -0.79
N GLY A 99 -1.33 4.54 -1.94
CA GLY A 99 -2.74 4.21 -2.18
C GLY A 99 -3.56 5.39 -2.71
N ILE A 100 -4.89 5.44 -2.46
CA ILE A 100 -5.70 4.41 -1.80
C ILE A 100 -5.97 3.29 -2.81
N ASN A 101 -5.59 2.07 -2.48
CA ASN A 101 -5.70 0.91 -3.35
C ASN A 101 -7.15 0.46 -3.56
N HIS A 102 -7.47 -0.01 -4.76
CA HIS A 102 -8.67 -0.79 -5.05
C HIS A 102 -8.54 -2.21 -4.48
N GLY A 103 -9.39 -2.56 -3.54
CA GLY A 103 -9.34 -3.83 -2.83
C GLY A 103 -8.41 -3.82 -1.61
N ALA A 104 -8.72 -4.62 -0.61
CA ALA A 104 -7.95 -4.70 0.61
C ALA A 104 -6.65 -5.51 0.43
N ASN A 105 -5.62 -5.07 1.12
CA ASN A 105 -4.33 -5.77 1.23
C ASN A 105 -4.20 -6.48 2.59
N SER A 106 -5.32 -7.08 3.05
CA SER A 106 -5.41 -7.82 4.30
C SER A 106 -4.89 -9.25 4.18
N SER A 107 -4.53 -9.86 5.31
CA SER A 107 -3.99 -11.23 5.37
C SER A 107 -2.75 -11.40 4.46
N ILE A 108 -2.67 -12.51 3.72
CA ILE A 108 -1.56 -12.84 2.83
C ILE A 108 -1.41 -11.87 1.64
N ASN A 109 -2.46 -11.10 1.31
CA ASN A 109 -2.43 -10.17 0.19
C ASN A 109 -1.34 -9.09 0.35
N VAL A 110 -0.90 -8.82 1.57
CA VAL A 110 0.20 -7.88 1.83
C VAL A 110 1.46 -8.22 1.03
N ILE A 111 1.74 -9.50 0.79
CA ILE A 111 2.94 -9.97 0.06
C ILE A 111 2.86 -9.65 -1.44
N TYR A 112 1.64 -9.67 -2.01
CA TYR A 112 1.40 -9.44 -3.44
C TYR A 112 1.16 -7.96 -3.77
N SER A 113 0.97 -7.12 -2.74
CA SER A 113 0.53 -5.74 -2.88
C SER A 113 1.64 -4.80 -3.36
N GLY A 114 1.41 -4.12 -4.48
CA GLY A 114 2.24 -3.02 -4.93
C GLY A 114 2.12 -1.78 -4.02
N THR A 115 0.93 -1.51 -3.50
CA THR A 115 0.68 -0.44 -2.51
C THR A 115 1.56 -0.64 -1.27
N MET A 116 1.57 -1.87 -0.73
CA MET A 116 2.38 -2.18 0.45
C MET A 116 3.87 -2.24 0.13
N SER A 117 4.26 -2.66 -1.07
CA SER A 117 5.65 -2.66 -1.48
C SER A 117 6.26 -1.26 -1.48
N ALA A 118 5.52 -0.26 -1.95
CA ALA A 118 5.94 1.13 -1.89
C ALA A 118 6.09 1.63 -0.43
N ALA A 119 5.15 1.28 0.44
CA ALA A 119 5.25 1.63 1.85
C ALA A 119 6.45 0.94 2.52
N VAL A 120 6.67 -0.35 2.22
CA VAL A 120 7.83 -1.11 2.71
C VAL A 120 9.14 -0.53 2.20
N GLU A 121 9.23 -0.18 0.90
CA GLU A 121 10.42 0.45 0.34
C GLU A 121 10.76 1.77 1.04
N ALA A 122 9.76 2.61 1.30
CA ALA A 122 9.95 3.83 2.07
C ALA A 122 10.45 3.54 3.49
N GLY A 123 9.93 2.49 4.14
CA GLY A 123 10.39 2.03 5.45
C GLY A 123 11.85 1.56 5.43
N ILE A 124 12.27 0.83 4.40
CA ILE A 124 13.67 0.41 4.18
C ILE A 124 14.58 1.64 4.04
N GLU A 125 14.12 2.67 3.33
CA GLU A 125 14.82 3.94 3.19
C GLU A 125 14.79 4.82 4.48
N GLY A 126 14.20 4.31 5.57
CA GLY A 126 14.11 5.00 6.86
C GLY A 126 13.08 6.13 6.88
N VAL A 127 12.05 6.03 6.05
CA VAL A 127 10.92 6.98 6.01
C VAL A 127 9.69 6.33 6.65
N PRO A 128 9.06 6.93 7.68
CA PRO A 128 7.77 6.47 8.19
C PRO A 128 6.76 6.31 7.07
N SER A 129 6.02 5.19 7.01
CA SER A 129 5.18 4.92 5.86
C SER A 129 3.89 4.18 6.17
N ILE A 130 2.87 4.43 5.33
CA ILE A 130 1.53 3.86 5.45
C ILE A 130 1.03 3.45 4.07
N GLY A 131 0.56 2.20 3.94
CA GLY A 131 -0.24 1.78 2.80
C GLY A 131 -1.73 1.83 3.16
N PHE A 132 -2.52 2.52 2.33
CA PHE A 132 -3.97 2.63 2.47
C PHE A 132 -4.70 1.84 1.40
N SER A 133 -5.70 1.06 1.78
CA SER A 133 -6.51 0.24 0.89
C SER A 133 -7.99 0.35 1.25
N LEU A 134 -8.87 0.38 0.25
CA LEU A 134 -10.32 0.34 0.42
C LEU A 134 -10.83 -1.04 -0.02
N LEU A 135 -11.59 -1.72 0.82
CA LEU A 135 -12.21 -3.02 0.52
C LEU A 135 -13.37 -2.86 -0.47
N ASP A 136 -13.08 -2.26 -1.61
CA ASP A 136 -14.00 -2.15 -2.74
C ASP A 136 -13.25 -2.45 -4.04
N PHE A 137 -13.66 -3.53 -4.71
CA PHE A 137 -13.09 -3.97 -5.98
C PHE A 137 -13.87 -3.41 -7.19
N ASN A 138 -14.89 -2.58 -6.94
CA ASN A 138 -15.67 -2.00 -8.01
C ASN A 138 -14.85 -0.91 -8.72
N TYR A 139 -14.84 -0.92 -10.05
CA TYR A 139 -14.17 0.10 -10.85
C TYR A 139 -14.65 1.55 -10.53
N GLN A 140 -15.89 1.70 -10.04
CA GLN A 140 -16.49 2.95 -9.62
C GLN A 140 -16.46 3.13 -8.08
N ALA A 141 -15.46 2.58 -7.40
CA ALA A 141 -15.33 2.71 -5.95
C ALA A 141 -15.33 4.19 -5.52
N ASP A 142 -16.08 4.50 -4.48
CA ASP A 142 -16.09 5.85 -3.89
C ASP A 142 -15.00 5.97 -2.82
N PHE A 143 -13.85 6.50 -3.22
CA PHE A 143 -12.72 6.74 -2.31
C PHE A 143 -12.96 7.85 -1.28
N LYS A 144 -14.11 8.51 -1.30
CA LYS A 144 -14.50 9.44 -0.23
C LYS A 144 -14.89 8.71 1.04
N GLN A 145 -15.24 7.44 0.93
CA GLN A 145 -15.48 6.58 2.09
C GLN A 145 -14.20 6.43 2.91
N GLY A 146 -14.24 6.75 4.18
CA GLY A 146 -13.10 6.62 5.09
C GLY A 146 -12.02 7.72 5.00
N ILE A 147 -12.26 8.81 4.27
CA ILE A 147 -11.33 9.95 4.15
C ILE A 147 -10.91 10.50 5.51
N GLU A 148 -11.83 10.64 6.47
CA GLU A 148 -11.49 11.14 7.80
C GLU A 148 -10.63 10.14 8.59
N PHE A 149 -10.76 8.85 8.33
CA PHE A 149 -9.86 7.84 8.92
C PHE A 149 -8.45 7.94 8.33
N VAL A 150 -8.31 8.09 7.00
CA VAL A 150 -7.01 8.33 6.35
C VAL A 150 -6.33 9.57 6.95
N LYS A 151 -7.04 10.67 7.04
CA LYS A 151 -6.54 11.91 7.64
C LYS A 151 -6.14 11.74 9.09
N ARG A 152 -6.98 11.12 9.92
CA ARG A 152 -6.72 10.91 11.34
C ARG A 152 -5.50 10.02 11.58
N ILE A 153 -5.36 8.94 10.81
CA ILE A 153 -4.22 8.02 10.90
C ILE A 153 -2.94 8.74 10.47
N THR A 154 -2.97 9.47 9.36
CA THR A 154 -1.84 10.26 8.86
C THR A 154 -1.36 11.28 9.89
N LEU A 155 -2.28 12.06 10.48
CA LEU A 155 -1.93 13.05 11.51
C LEU A 155 -1.38 12.39 12.77
N SER A 156 -1.91 11.22 13.15
CA SER A 156 -1.42 10.44 14.30
C SER A 156 0.00 9.93 14.04
N ALA A 157 0.29 9.43 12.85
CA ALA A 157 1.62 8.98 12.44
C ALA A 157 2.64 10.11 12.45
N LEU A 158 2.29 11.28 11.89
CA LEU A 158 3.15 12.46 11.90
C LEU A 158 3.43 12.99 13.31
N LYS A 159 2.48 12.84 14.23
CA LYS A 159 2.61 13.30 15.62
C LYS A 159 3.44 12.35 16.49
N ASN A 160 3.19 11.05 16.37
CA ASN A 160 3.74 10.05 17.28
C ASN A 160 4.97 9.32 16.71
N GLY A 161 5.21 9.43 15.40
CA GLY A 161 6.16 8.61 14.66
C GLY A 161 5.62 7.19 14.38
N ILE A 162 6.29 6.48 13.47
CA ILE A 162 6.15 5.04 13.25
C ILE A 162 7.50 4.44 13.65
N PRO A 163 7.56 3.39 14.49
CA PRO A 163 8.81 2.77 14.88
C PRO A 163 9.64 2.31 13.66
N GLU A 164 10.96 2.36 13.80
CA GLU A 164 11.89 1.85 12.78
C GLU A 164 11.56 0.40 12.40
N ALA A 165 11.87 0.04 11.16
CA ALA A 165 11.58 -1.28 10.58
C ALA A 165 10.09 -1.68 10.60
N THR A 166 9.18 -0.72 10.78
CA THR A 166 7.73 -0.95 10.80
C THR A 166 7.03 -0.03 9.81
N VAL A 167 6.06 -0.56 9.08
CA VAL A 167 5.15 0.20 8.21
C VAL A 167 3.71 -0.14 8.57
N LEU A 168 2.76 0.75 8.30
CA LEU A 168 1.36 0.52 8.63
C LEU A 168 0.59 0.05 7.39
N ASN A 169 -0.03 -1.12 7.48
CA ASN A 169 -0.99 -1.61 6.50
C ASN A 169 -2.40 -1.26 6.99
N VAL A 170 -3.03 -0.29 6.34
CA VAL A 170 -4.35 0.22 6.72
C VAL A 170 -5.38 -0.21 5.68
N ASN A 171 -6.40 -0.94 6.13
CA ASN A 171 -7.48 -1.37 5.28
C ASN A 171 -8.81 -0.80 5.80
N ILE A 172 -9.61 -0.23 4.88
CA ILE A 172 -10.86 0.46 5.15
C ILE A 172 -12.00 -0.43 4.64
N PRO A 173 -13.03 -0.74 5.46
CA PRO A 173 -14.16 -1.53 5.00
C PRO A 173 -15.02 -0.74 4.01
N ARG A 174 -15.67 -1.44 3.07
CA ARG A 174 -16.64 -0.85 2.13
C ARG A 174 -17.94 -0.52 2.85
N LEU A 175 -17.93 0.58 3.58
CA LEU A 175 -19.08 1.09 4.33
C LEU A 175 -19.13 2.61 4.18
N LYS A 176 -20.30 3.22 4.38
CA LYS A 176 -20.38 4.65 4.57
C LYS A 176 -19.60 5.05 5.82
N GLU A 177 -19.03 6.24 5.83
CA GLU A 177 -18.16 6.69 6.92
C GLU A 177 -18.86 6.65 8.29
N GLU A 178 -20.15 7.02 8.33
CA GLU A 178 -20.98 6.98 9.54
C GLU A 178 -21.21 5.55 10.08
N ASP A 179 -21.10 4.53 9.24
CA ASP A 179 -21.30 3.12 9.59
C ASP A 179 -20.00 2.44 10.05
N ILE A 180 -18.84 3.09 9.85
CA ILE A 180 -17.54 2.57 10.30
C ILE A 180 -17.43 2.74 11.81
N LYS A 181 -17.33 1.63 12.53
CA LYS A 181 -17.35 1.59 14.00
C LYS A 181 -16.09 2.16 14.68
N GLY A 182 -15.01 2.38 13.92
CA GLY A 182 -13.76 2.92 14.43
C GLY A 182 -12.53 2.23 13.84
N ILE A 183 -11.40 2.36 14.54
CA ILE A 183 -10.11 1.77 14.15
C ILE A 183 -9.76 0.64 15.11
N LYS A 184 -9.24 -0.48 14.56
CA LYS A 184 -8.72 -1.60 15.33
C LYS A 184 -7.28 -1.91 14.92
N ILE A 185 -6.39 -1.99 15.89
CA ILE A 185 -5.02 -2.49 15.67
C ILE A 185 -5.10 -4.00 15.67
N CYS A 186 -4.61 -4.61 14.61
CA CYS A 186 -4.79 -6.04 14.35
C CYS A 186 -3.45 -6.71 14.07
N ARG A 187 -3.45 -8.04 14.18
CA ARG A 187 -2.46 -8.87 13.50
C ARG A 187 -3.00 -9.32 12.14
N GLN A 188 -2.09 -9.71 11.27
CA GLN A 188 -2.41 -10.36 10.00
C GLN A 188 -3.16 -11.68 10.23
N ALA A 189 -4.28 -11.89 9.53
CA ALA A 189 -5.01 -13.15 9.55
C ALA A 189 -4.23 -14.26 8.84
N ASN A 190 -4.41 -15.50 9.27
CA ASN A 190 -3.88 -16.68 8.58
C ASN A 190 -4.85 -17.13 7.47
N GLY A 191 -4.66 -16.58 6.29
CA GLY A 191 -5.43 -16.91 5.09
C GLY A 191 -4.53 -17.24 3.90
N TYR A 192 -5.11 -17.85 2.89
CA TYR A 192 -4.44 -18.17 1.62
C TYR A 192 -5.42 -18.17 0.47
N TRP A 193 -4.92 -18.09 -0.76
CA TRP A 193 -5.71 -18.29 -1.97
C TRP A 193 -5.73 -19.77 -2.32
N ARG A 194 -6.94 -20.33 -2.49
CA ARG A 194 -7.12 -21.60 -3.15
C ARG A 194 -7.25 -21.30 -4.62
N GLU A 195 -6.15 -21.47 -5.33
CA GLU A 195 -6.01 -21.09 -6.71
C GLU A 195 -6.58 -22.16 -7.64
N ASP A 196 -7.11 -21.72 -8.80
CA ASP A 196 -7.54 -22.53 -9.92
C ASP A 196 -7.08 -21.86 -11.22
N PHE A 197 -6.89 -22.66 -12.27
CA PHE A 197 -6.49 -22.19 -13.59
C PHE A 197 -7.54 -22.52 -14.63
N ASP A 198 -8.30 -21.50 -15.07
CA ASP A 198 -9.25 -21.65 -16.18
C ASP A 198 -8.48 -21.78 -17.50
N LYS A 199 -8.43 -22.98 -18.02
CA LYS A 199 -7.72 -23.31 -19.26
C LYS A 199 -8.58 -23.04 -20.49
N ARG A 200 -8.07 -22.24 -21.43
CA ARG A 200 -8.75 -21.86 -22.67
C ARG A 200 -7.83 -22.02 -23.88
N LYS A 201 -8.39 -21.86 -25.08
CA LYS A 201 -7.64 -21.83 -26.35
C LYS A 201 -7.93 -20.53 -27.10
N SER A 202 -6.87 -19.93 -27.63
CA SER A 202 -6.98 -18.82 -28.55
C SER A 202 -7.60 -19.25 -29.89
N PRO A 203 -8.05 -18.32 -30.75
CA PRO A 203 -8.53 -18.64 -32.11
C PRO A 203 -7.48 -19.39 -32.96
N PHE A 204 -6.20 -19.28 -32.62
CA PHE A 204 -5.10 -19.98 -33.30
C PHE A 204 -4.70 -21.30 -32.63
N GLY A 205 -5.54 -21.84 -31.73
CA GLY A 205 -5.32 -23.12 -31.06
C GLY A 205 -4.27 -23.12 -29.93
N LYS A 206 -3.64 -21.97 -29.62
CA LYS A 206 -2.69 -21.86 -28.50
C LYS A 206 -3.45 -21.89 -27.17
N GLU A 207 -3.00 -22.73 -26.25
CA GLU A 207 -3.52 -22.78 -24.89
C GLU A 207 -3.06 -21.56 -24.08
N TYR A 208 -3.95 -21.06 -23.23
CA TYR A 208 -3.65 -20.02 -22.23
C TYR A 208 -4.50 -20.26 -20.98
N TYR A 209 -4.10 -19.65 -19.87
CA TYR A 209 -4.68 -19.87 -18.56
C TYR A 209 -5.04 -18.55 -17.90
N TRP A 210 -6.21 -18.48 -17.29
CA TRP A 210 -6.56 -17.44 -16.34
C TRP A 210 -6.36 -17.95 -14.93
N LEU A 211 -5.56 -17.23 -14.13
CA LEU A 211 -5.49 -17.48 -12.70
C LEU A 211 -6.80 -17.00 -12.07
N SER A 212 -7.45 -17.87 -11.36
CA SER A 212 -8.66 -17.64 -10.56
C SER A 212 -8.51 -18.28 -9.19
N GLY A 213 -9.46 -18.09 -8.31
CA GLY A 213 -9.42 -18.70 -7.00
C GLY A 213 -10.36 -18.04 -6.01
N GLU A 214 -10.40 -18.61 -4.83
CA GLU A 214 -11.13 -18.06 -3.70
C GLU A 214 -10.20 -17.84 -2.50
N PHE A 215 -10.38 -16.75 -1.79
CA PHE A 215 -9.66 -16.49 -0.54
C PHE A 215 -10.24 -17.34 0.58
N VAL A 216 -9.40 -18.12 1.25
CA VAL A 216 -9.76 -18.98 2.39
C VAL A 216 -9.16 -18.43 3.67
N ASN A 217 -10.02 -17.91 4.55
CA ASN A 217 -9.60 -17.50 5.89
C ASN A 217 -9.63 -18.71 6.84
N LYS A 218 -8.47 -19.12 7.35
CA LYS A 218 -8.35 -20.18 8.37
C LYS A 218 -8.38 -19.65 9.79
N ASP A 219 -8.32 -18.33 9.96
CA ASP A 219 -8.20 -17.66 11.24
C ASP A 219 -9.56 -17.13 11.70
N LYS A 220 -9.95 -17.50 12.89
CA LYS A 220 -11.21 -17.06 13.51
C LYS A 220 -10.99 -16.07 14.64
N GLY A 221 -9.74 -15.61 14.83
CA GLY A 221 -9.40 -14.66 15.89
C GLY A 221 -10.03 -13.29 15.66
N GLU A 222 -10.61 -12.72 16.70
CA GLU A 222 -11.22 -11.39 16.67
C GLU A 222 -10.18 -10.26 16.67
N ASP A 223 -8.91 -10.59 16.78
CA ASP A 223 -7.76 -9.70 16.75
C ASP A 223 -7.14 -9.56 15.35
N THR A 224 -7.78 -10.18 14.33
CA THR A 224 -7.29 -10.18 12.93
C THR A 224 -7.83 -9.02 12.10
N ASP A 225 -7.08 -8.66 11.06
CA ASP A 225 -7.46 -7.65 10.06
C ASP A 225 -8.75 -8.05 9.30
N ILE A 226 -8.90 -9.33 8.95
CA ILE A 226 -10.11 -9.84 8.27
C ILE A 226 -11.33 -9.68 9.19
N TRP A 227 -11.23 -10.11 10.46
CA TRP A 227 -12.33 -9.97 11.40
C TRP A 227 -12.72 -8.50 11.59
N ALA A 228 -11.73 -7.60 11.71
CA ALA A 228 -11.99 -6.18 11.87
C ALA A 228 -12.79 -5.61 10.69
N LEU A 229 -12.38 -5.93 9.45
CA LEU A 229 -13.05 -5.47 8.23
C LEU A 229 -14.48 -6.02 8.11
N GLU A 230 -14.67 -7.33 8.36
CA GLU A 230 -15.98 -7.98 8.36
C GLU A 230 -16.94 -7.42 9.40
N ASN A 231 -16.40 -6.89 10.52
CA ASN A 231 -17.18 -6.29 11.59
C ASN A 231 -17.27 -4.76 11.53
N GLY A 232 -16.86 -4.15 10.41
CA GLY A 232 -17.04 -2.73 10.14
C GLY A 232 -16.02 -1.81 10.82
N PHE A 233 -14.81 -2.29 11.09
CA PHE A 233 -13.70 -1.49 11.60
C PHE A 233 -12.66 -1.26 10.50
N VAL A 234 -12.02 -0.08 10.53
CA VAL A 234 -10.74 0.11 9.84
C VAL A 234 -9.68 -0.73 10.55
N SER A 235 -8.99 -1.60 9.82
CA SER A 235 -7.88 -2.38 10.37
C SER A 235 -6.55 -1.66 10.16
N ILE A 236 -5.67 -1.70 11.16
CA ILE A 236 -4.28 -1.30 11.06
C ILE A 236 -3.42 -2.48 11.51
N VAL A 237 -2.60 -3.01 10.59
CA VAL A 237 -1.61 -4.04 10.90
C VAL A 237 -0.22 -3.42 10.81
N PRO A 238 0.58 -3.42 11.90
CA PRO A 238 2.00 -3.09 11.80
C PRO A 238 2.73 -4.23 11.08
N VAL A 239 3.38 -3.91 9.96
CA VAL A 239 4.11 -4.85 9.11
C VAL A 239 5.60 -4.61 9.26
N GLN A 240 6.38 -5.68 9.36
CA GLN A 240 7.84 -5.65 9.35
C GLN A 240 8.36 -6.20 8.01
N PHE A 241 9.52 -5.72 7.61
CA PHE A 241 10.22 -6.23 6.42
C PHE A 241 11.44 -7.11 6.76
N ASP A 242 11.74 -7.32 8.06
CA ASP A 242 12.60 -8.41 8.50
C ASP A 242 11.78 -9.72 8.49
N LEU A 243 12.05 -10.55 7.49
CA LEU A 243 11.37 -11.84 7.28
C LEU A 243 12.00 -13.00 8.08
N THR A 244 12.95 -12.72 8.96
CA THR A 244 13.62 -13.74 9.77
C THR A 244 12.65 -14.36 10.78
N ALA A 245 12.49 -15.67 10.73
CA ALA A 245 11.77 -16.43 11.77
C ALA A 245 12.68 -16.59 13.00
N HIS A 246 12.89 -15.51 13.77
CA HIS A 246 13.84 -15.46 14.89
C HIS A 246 13.70 -16.61 15.89
N HIS A 247 12.46 -17.05 16.17
CA HIS A 247 12.16 -18.18 17.06
C HIS A 247 12.69 -19.53 16.54
N MET A 248 13.02 -19.61 15.22
CA MET A 248 13.54 -20.84 14.62
C MET A 248 15.07 -20.94 14.65
N ILE A 249 15.77 -19.81 14.87
CA ILE A 249 17.24 -19.78 14.80
C ILE A 249 17.85 -20.80 15.79
N GLN A 250 17.41 -20.78 17.05
CA GLN A 250 17.94 -21.71 18.06
C GLN A 250 17.66 -23.16 17.70
N LYS A 251 16.48 -23.46 17.15
CA LYS A 251 16.10 -24.80 16.72
C LYS A 251 16.97 -25.29 15.56
N LEU A 252 17.24 -24.44 14.57
CA LEU A 252 18.07 -24.78 13.41
C LEU A 252 19.54 -24.95 13.80
N ASN A 253 20.04 -24.18 14.76
CA ASN A 253 21.40 -24.35 15.28
C ASN A 253 21.64 -25.70 15.99
N SER A 254 20.58 -26.41 16.38
CA SER A 254 20.70 -27.77 16.95
C SER A 254 20.71 -28.90 15.90
N TRP A 255 20.57 -28.56 14.62
CA TRP A 255 20.68 -29.54 13.55
C TRP A 255 22.16 -29.88 13.28
N GLU A 256 22.44 -31.14 13.00
CA GLU A 256 23.73 -31.58 12.46
C GLU A 256 23.77 -31.23 10.96
N LEU A 257 24.40 -30.09 10.61
CA LEU A 257 24.52 -29.57 9.25
C LEU A 257 25.94 -29.84 8.70
#